data_5d2152cf0dea43069712c081f6c12a22
#
_entry.id   5d2152cf0dea43069712c081f6c12a22
#
_cell.length_a   1.000
_cell.length_b   1.000
_cell.length_c   1.000
_cell.angle_alpha   90.00
_cell.angle_beta   90.00
_cell.angle_gamma   90.00
#
_symmetry.space_group_name_H-M   'P 1'
#
loop_
_entity.id
_entity.type
_entity.pdbx_description
1 polymer ?
#
loop_
_entity_poly.entity_id
_entity_poly.type
_entity_poly.pdbx_seq_one_letter_code
_entity_poly.pdbx_strand_id
1 'polypeptide(L)'
;MKKRVIAAAMLSLGLLLTGCGAQGGTTEKSSEADSNKPVKIVAVGSTALQPLVDAAKDQFTQEHPNYTVSVQGGGSGTGLSQVADGAVTIGNSDVFAEEKDGVDASKLVDHRVAVVGMGPVVNKEVGVKNLTKQQLIDVFTGKVKNWKEVGGKDQEIVVINRANGSGTRATFEKWGLDGAKPVQSQEQDSSGTVRKIVEQTPGAISYLAFSYMDDSTVALSIDGVEPKEEHVKDNSWKIWSYEHMYTKGEPNKEVKVFLDYMVTDDVQKTIVKDLGYLAITDMQVERDVNGKVTEK
;
A
#
# COMPACT_ATOMS: atom_id res chain seq x y z
N MET A 1 49.34 -9.29 -50.00
CA MET A 1 49.82 -10.42 -50.85
C MET A 1 48.88 -11.61 -50.60
N LYS A 2 48.37 -12.11 -51.79
CA LYS A 2 47.78 -13.45 -52.07
C LYS A 2 46.55 -13.85 -51.21
N LYS A 3 45.26 -13.73 -51.65
CA LYS A 3 44.56 -14.48 -52.75
C LYS A 3 44.57 -15.98 -52.59
N ARG A 4 43.37 -16.62 -52.48
CA ARG A 4 42.72 -17.66 -53.31
C ARG A 4 41.61 -18.31 -52.49
N VAL A 5 40.29 -18.19 -52.72
CA VAL A 5 39.40 -18.62 -53.84
C VAL A 5 39.48 -20.17 -54.15
N ILE A 6 38.31 -20.79 -54.11
CA ILE A 6 37.74 -21.89 -54.94
C ILE A 6 36.64 -22.52 -54.04
N ALA A 7 35.39 -22.48 -54.24
CA ALA A 7 34.39 -22.63 -55.31
C ALA A 7 33.97 -24.10 -55.54
N ALA A 8 32.67 -24.26 -55.54
CA ALA A 8 31.82 -25.17 -56.33
C ALA A 8 31.75 -26.66 -55.87
N ALA A 9 30.68 -27.38 -55.97
CA ALA A 9 29.38 -27.25 -56.64
C ALA A 9 28.57 -28.55 -56.46
N MET A 10 27.25 -28.41 -56.70
CA MET A 10 26.33 -29.39 -57.40
C MET A 10 25.74 -30.53 -56.56
N LEU A 11 24.45 -30.54 -56.38
CA LEU A 11 23.27 -30.94 -57.18
C LEU A 11 22.90 -32.43 -57.10
N SER A 12 21.68 -32.68 -56.59
CA SER A 12 20.71 -33.67 -57.12
C SER A 12 19.44 -33.62 -56.27
N LEU A 13 18.43 -33.18 -56.74
CA LEU A 13 17.20 -33.49 -57.47
C LEU A 13 16.65 -34.91 -57.18
N GLY A 14 15.49 -34.95 -56.53
CA GLY A 14 14.65 -36.12 -56.31
C GLY A 14 13.24 -35.80 -55.94
N LEU A 15 12.37 -35.50 -56.92
CA LEU A 15 10.92 -35.52 -56.76
C LEU A 15 10.44 -36.96 -56.60
N LEU A 16 9.45 -37.17 -55.71
CA LEU A 16 8.34 -38.08 -55.96
C LEU A 16 7.11 -37.65 -55.16
N LEU A 17 6.03 -37.42 -55.92
CA LEU A 17 4.67 -37.21 -55.47
C LEU A 17 4.05 -38.52 -54.97
N THR A 18 3.13 -38.45 -54.04
CA THR A 18 1.71 -38.86 -54.12
C THR A 18 1.16 -39.24 -52.75
N GLY A 19 -0.07 -38.80 -52.47
CA GLY A 19 -0.91 -39.44 -51.50
C GLY A 19 -1.93 -38.47 -50.82
N CYS A 20 -3.06 -38.21 -51.49
CA CYS A 20 -4.25 -37.64 -50.88
C CYS A 20 -4.79 -38.51 -49.74
N GLY A 21 -5.29 -37.84 -48.66
CA GLY A 21 -6.12 -38.43 -47.63
C GLY A 21 -6.68 -37.33 -46.77
N ALA A 22 -7.88 -36.85 -47.13
CA ALA A 22 -8.67 -35.93 -46.31
C ALA A 22 -9.22 -36.66 -45.08
N GLN A 23 -9.06 -36.07 -43.87
CA GLN A 23 -10.10 -36.13 -42.83
C GLN A 23 -9.83 -35.04 -41.82
N GLY A 24 -10.79 -34.15 -41.69
CA GLY A 24 -10.72 -33.03 -40.76
C GLY A 24 -10.70 -33.51 -39.31
N GLY A 25 -9.87 -32.84 -38.56
CA GLY A 25 -9.82 -32.83 -37.13
C GLY A 25 -9.26 -31.48 -36.75
N THR A 26 -10.10 -30.48 -36.58
CA THR A 26 -9.78 -29.23 -35.90
C THR A 26 -9.46 -29.57 -34.47
N THR A 27 -8.18 -29.89 -34.24
CA THR A 27 -7.66 -29.82 -32.87
C THR A 27 -7.44 -28.34 -32.59
N GLU A 28 -8.38 -27.75 -31.87
CA GLU A 28 -8.10 -26.49 -31.15
C GLU A 28 -6.85 -26.75 -30.31
N LYS A 29 -5.74 -26.22 -30.76
CA LYS A 29 -4.59 -26.02 -29.91
C LYS A 29 -5.04 -25.03 -28.84
N SER A 30 -5.48 -25.54 -27.68
CA SER A 30 -5.44 -24.77 -26.46
C SER A 30 -4.01 -24.23 -26.36
N SER A 31 -3.87 -22.93 -26.49
CA SER A 31 -2.62 -22.25 -26.17
C SER A 31 -2.36 -22.48 -24.69
N GLU A 32 -1.58 -23.51 -24.36
CA GLU A 32 -0.89 -23.56 -23.08
C GLU A 32 -0.12 -22.23 -23.00
N ALA A 33 -0.57 -21.36 -22.10
CA ALA A 33 0.12 -20.13 -21.79
C ALA A 33 1.54 -20.53 -21.40
N ASP A 34 2.51 -19.93 -22.08
CA ASP A 34 3.95 -20.14 -21.88
C ASP A 34 4.28 -19.76 -20.42
N SER A 35 4.18 -20.74 -19.52
CA SER A 35 4.29 -20.58 -18.05
C SER A 35 5.68 -20.12 -17.60
N ASN A 36 6.61 -19.93 -18.53
CA ASN A 36 8.01 -19.62 -18.26
C ASN A 36 8.44 -18.21 -18.73
N LYS A 37 7.49 -17.40 -19.20
CA LYS A 37 7.80 -16.05 -19.67
C LYS A 37 8.03 -15.12 -18.48
N PRO A 38 9.13 -14.34 -18.43
CA PRO A 38 9.37 -13.39 -17.36
C PRO A 38 8.27 -12.35 -17.24
N VAL A 39 7.73 -12.17 -16.05
CA VAL A 39 6.72 -11.18 -15.71
C VAL A 39 7.33 -10.15 -14.77
N LYS A 40 7.13 -8.87 -15.07
CA LYS A 40 7.57 -7.77 -14.22
C LYS A 40 6.37 -6.98 -13.71
N ILE A 41 6.25 -6.86 -12.39
CA ILE A 41 5.27 -6.03 -11.70
C ILE A 41 6.00 -4.92 -10.96
N VAL A 42 5.55 -3.69 -11.11
CA VAL A 42 6.06 -2.52 -10.38
C VAL A 42 4.90 -1.93 -9.59
N ALA A 43 4.98 -2.01 -8.26
CA ALA A 43 4.02 -1.45 -7.32
C ALA A 43 4.64 -0.24 -6.62
N VAL A 44 4.00 0.92 -6.71
CA VAL A 44 4.51 2.19 -6.16
C VAL A 44 3.42 2.87 -5.36
N GLY A 45 3.76 3.53 -4.26
CA GLY A 45 2.81 4.42 -3.59
C GLY A 45 2.87 4.38 -2.07
N SER A 46 1.77 3.98 -1.42
CA SER A 46 1.64 3.99 0.02
C SER A 46 2.81 3.34 0.74
N THR A 47 3.42 4.08 1.67
CA THR A 47 4.43 3.53 2.57
C THR A 47 3.80 2.82 3.77
N ALA A 48 2.51 3.01 4.04
CA ALA A 48 1.79 2.25 5.06
C ALA A 48 1.49 0.82 4.57
N LEU A 49 1.15 0.66 3.28
CA LEU A 49 0.94 -0.65 2.64
C LEU A 49 2.24 -1.39 2.31
N GLN A 50 3.35 -0.65 2.19
CA GLN A 50 4.62 -1.21 1.70
C GLN A 50 5.08 -2.47 2.45
N PRO A 51 5.06 -2.56 3.80
CA PRO A 51 5.48 -3.77 4.50
C PRO A 51 4.69 -5.02 4.11
N LEU A 52 3.37 -4.89 3.92
CA LEU A 52 2.51 -6.00 3.51
C LEU A 52 2.87 -6.49 2.10
N VAL A 53 3.01 -5.57 1.14
CA VAL A 53 3.32 -5.94 -0.25
C VAL A 53 4.73 -6.50 -0.36
N ASP A 54 5.70 -5.98 0.41
CA ASP A 54 7.07 -6.52 0.45
C ASP A 54 7.11 -7.95 1.01
N ALA A 55 6.43 -8.22 2.12
CA ALA A 55 6.38 -9.56 2.70
C ALA A 55 5.65 -10.56 1.80
N ALA A 56 4.49 -10.18 1.26
CA ALA A 56 3.73 -11.02 0.33
C ALA A 56 4.51 -11.30 -0.97
N LYS A 57 5.19 -10.28 -1.52
CA LYS A 57 6.06 -10.43 -2.69
C LYS A 57 7.16 -11.47 -2.46
N ASP A 58 7.80 -11.44 -1.30
CA ASP A 58 8.92 -12.34 -1.01
C ASP A 58 8.47 -13.80 -0.97
N GLN A 59 7.29 -14.09 -0.46
CA GLN A 59 6.70 -15.42 -0.50
C GLN A 59 6.20 -15.78 -1.90
N PHE A 60 5.45 -14.89 -2.54
CA PHE A 60 4.92 -15.07 -3.89
C PHE A 60 5.99 -15.43 -4.91
N THR A 61 7.14 -14.74 -4.90
CA THR A 61 8.21 -14.97 -5.89
C THR A 61 8.96 -16.29 -5.67
N GLN A 62 8.89 -16.88 -4.48
CA GLN A 62 9.40 -18.25 -4.25
C GLN A 62 8.50 -19.28 -4.94
N GLU A 63 7.18 -19.06 -4.93
CA GLU A 63 6.21 -19.96 -5.60
C GLU A 63 6.12 -19.69 -7.10
N HIS A 64 6.42 -18.45 -7.53
CA HIS A 64 6.35 -17.99 -8.92
C HIS A 64 7.69 -17.42 -9.40
N PRO A 65 8.72 -18.26 -9.66
CA PRO A 65 10.09 -17.80 -9.94
C PRO A 65 10.25 -17.03 -11.26
N ASN A 66 9.27 -17.08 -12.15
CA ASN A 66 9.22 -16.27 -13.38
C ASN A 66 8.72 -14.83 -13.13
N TYR A 67 8.24 -14.51 -11.92
CA TYR A 67 7.81 -13.16 -11.55
C TYR A 67 8.93 -12.36 -10.89
N THR A 68 9.00 -11.09 -11.24
CA THR A 68 9.79 -10.07 -10.53
C THR A 68 8.84 -8.97 -10.08
N VAL A 69 8.67 -8.82 -8.78
CA VAL A 69 7.84 -7.78 -8.18
C VAL A 69 8.73 -6.75 -7.51
N SER A 70 8.64 -5.50 -7.94
CA SER A 70 9.34 -4.35 -7.34
C SER A 70 8.36 -3.49 -6.57
N VAL A 71 8.66 -3.21 -5.30
CA VAL A 71 7.81 -2.38 -4.42
C VAL A 71 8.57 -1.12 -4.05
N GLN A 72 7.92 0.04 -4.19
CA GLN A 72 8.53 1.34 -3.90
C GLN A 72 7.54 2.22 -3.14
N GLY A 73 8.02 2.97 -2.16
CA GLY A 73 7.26 4.00 -1.48
C GLY A 73 7.03 5.24 -2.36
N GLY A 74 6.65 6.34 -1.74
CA GLY A 74 6.41 7.63 -2.39
C GLY A 74 5.09 8.28 -2.01
N GLY A 75 4.26 7.57 -1.22
CA GLY A 75 2.93 7.99 -0.77
C GLY A 75 1.82 7.66 -1.77
N SER A 76 0.60 7.57 -1.25
CA SER A 76 -0.60 7.20 -2.01
C SER A 76 -0.83 8.06 -3.25
N GLY A 77 -0.60 9.38 -3.13
CA GLY A 77 -0.75 10.30 -4.25
C GLY A 77 0.21 10.02 -5.41
N THR A 78 1.44 9.59 -5.13
CA THR A 78 2.41 9.16 -6.14
C THR A 78 1.95 7.88 -6.82
N GLY A 79 1.50 6.89 -6.02
CA GLY A 79 0.98 5.62 -6.54
C GLY A 79 -0.19 5.83 -7.50
N LEU A 80 -1.20 6.57 -7.04
CA LEU A 80 -2.39 6.88 -7.83
C LEU A 80 -2.07 7.63 -9.13
N SER A 81 -1.20 8.65 -9.07
CA SER A 81 -0.81 9.40 -10.27
C SER A 81 -0.05 8.52 -11.27
N GLN A 82 0.94 7.76 -10.81
CA GLN A 82 1.75 6.93 -11.69
C GLN A 82 0.97 5.78 -12.33
N VAL A 83 0.04 5.16 -11.60
CA VAL A 83 -0.80 4.10 -12.19
C VAL A 83 -1.80 4.69 -13.18
N ALA A 84 -2.39 5.85 -12.90
CA ALA A 84 -3.29 6.55 -13.82
C ALA A 84 -2.59 6.91 -15.13
N ASP A 85 -1.33 7.35 -15.06
CA ASP A 85 -0.50 7.62 -16.24
C ASP A 85 -0.05 6.34 -16.96
N GLY A 86 -0.13 5.17 -16.30
CA GLY A 86 0.37 3.90 -16.82
C GLY A 86 1.89 3.75 -16.70
N ALA A 87 2.54 4.56 -15.86
CA ALA A 87 3.98 4.50 -15.61
C ALA A 87 4.38 3.30 -14.73
N VAL A 88 3.45 2.80 -13.93
CA VAL A 88 3.62 1.61 -13.07
C VAL A 88 2.48 0.62 -13.29
N THR A 89 2.71 -0.63 -12.86
CA THR A 89 1.71 -1.71 -12.99
C THR A 89 0.62 -1.56 -11.95
N ILE A 90 1.00 -1.20 -10.71
CA ILE A 90 0.11 -1.12 -9.54
C ILE A 90 0.41 0.18 -8.79
N GLY A 91 -0.65 0.92 -8.45
CA GLY A 91 -0.59 2.08 -7.56
C GLY A 91 -1.11 1.72 -6.16
N ASN A 92 -0.23 1.74 -5.16
CA ASN A 92 -0.59 1.47 -3.78
C ASN A 92 -1.15 2.72 -3.09
N SER A 93 -2.26 2.62 -2.38
CA SER A 93 -2.91 3.78 -1.76
C SER A 93 -3.66 3.43 -0.46
N ASP A 94 -3.60 4.35 0.53
CA ASP A 94 -4.41 4.31 1.76
C ASP A 94 -5.73 5.12 1.58
N VAL A 95 -5.95 5.72 0.42
CA VAL A 95 -7.15 6.50 0.13
C VAL A 95 -7.78 6.05 -1.17
N PHE A 96 -9.07 6.30 -1.33
CA PHE A 96 -9.75 6.07 -2.59
C PHE A 96 -9.19 6.95 -3.70
N ALA A 97 -9.17 6.45 -4.93
CA ALA A 97 -8.66 7.20 -6.08
C ALA A 97 -9.44 8.49 -6.32
N GLU A 98 -10.73 8.49 -5.99
CA GLU A 98 -11.62 9.65 -6.08
C GLU A 98 -11.25 10.79 -5.12
N GLU A 99 -10.52 10.48 -4.04
CA GLU A 99 -10.04 11.49 -3.09
C GLU A 99 -8.76 12.19 -3.56
N LYS A 100 -8.19 11.77 -4.70
CA LYS A 100 -6.97 12.34 -5.26
C LYS A 100 -7.27 13.29 -6.42
N ASP A 101 -7.07 14.58 -6.18
CA ASP A 101 -7.17 15.60 -7.23
C ASP A 101 -6.27 15.28 -8.42
N GLY A 102 -6.80 15.45 -9.63
CA GLY A 102 -6.07 15.26 -10.89
C GLY A 102 -5.95 13.80 -11.35
N VAL A 103 -6.56 12.85 -10.64
CA VAL A 103 -6.68 11.45 -11.05
C VAL A 103 -8.08 11.16 -11.55
N ASP A 104 -8.20 10.57 -12.73
CA ASP A 104 -9.47 10.06 -13.26
C ASP A 104 -9.72 8.65 -12.70
N ALA A 105 -10.37 8.58 -11.55
CA ALA A 105 -10.66 7.33 -10.84
C ALA A 105 -11.48 6.34 -11.71
N SER A 106 -12.29 6.84 -12.65
CA SER A 106 -13.10 5.97 -13.52
C SER A 106 -12.28 5.07 -14.45
N LYS A 107 -10.99 5.37 -14.62
CA LYS A 107 -10.04 4.57 -15.40
C LYS A 107 -9.24 3.57 -14.56
N LEU A 108 -9.43 3.58 -13.26
CA LEU A 108 -8.72 2.71 -12.33
C LEU A 108 -9.65 1.61 -11.80
N VAL A 109 -9.08 0.43 -11.60
CA VAL A 109 -9.76 -0.68 -10.91
C VAL A 109 -9.16 -0.81 -9.52
N ASP A 110 -10.04 -0.80 -8.53
CA ASP A 110 -9.70 -0.91 -7.11
C ASP A 110 -9.61 -2.36 -6.66
N HIS A 111 -8.45 -2.77 -6.17
CA HIS A 111 -8.22 -4.06 -5.54
C HIS A 111 -7.89 -3.82 -4.07
N ARG A 112 -8.89 -3.93 -3.19
CA ARG A 112 -8.68 -3.80 -1.74
C ARG A 112 -8.02 -5.07 -1.21
N VAL A 113 -6.91 -4.91 -0.50
CA VAL A 113 -6.11 -6.05 -0.04
C VAL A 113 -6.06 -6.18 1.47
N ALA A 114 -6.31 -5.13 2.22
CA ALA A 114 -6.34 -5.14 3.67
C ALA A 114 -7.07 -3.91 4.23
N VAL A 115 -7.17 -3.84 5.55
CA VAL A 115 -7.50 -2.63 6.31
C VAL A 115 -6.34 -2.32 7.24
N VAL A 116 -6.06 -1.03 7.48
CA VAL A 116 -5.04 -0.59 8.42
C VAL A 116 -5.60 0.47 9.37
N GLY A 117 -5.39 0.28 10.67
CA GLY A 117 -5.56 1.33 11.66
C GLY A 117 -4.38 2.30 11.62
N MET A 118 -4.64 3.55 11.93
CA MET A 118 -3.64 4.61 12.05
C MET A 118 -3.86 5.38 13.34
N GLY A 119 -2.81 5.93 13.93
CA GLY A 119 -2.98 6.66 15.17
C GLY A 119 -1.80 7.55 15.52
N PRO A 120 -2.00 8.47 16.49
CA PRO A 120 -0.93 9.33 16.96
C PRO A 120 0.11 8.54 17.74
N VAL A 121 1.37 8.88 17.51
CA VAL A 121 2.54 8.32 18.22
C VAL A 121 3.39 9.45 18.76
N VAL A 122 3.94 9.26 19.96
CA VAL A 122 4.83 10.24 20.61
C VAL A 122 6.16 9.64 21.03
N ASN A 123 7.12 10.51 21.22
CA ASN A 123 8.37 10.13 21.86
C ASN A 123 8.13 9.63 23.29
N LYS A 124 8.85 8.62 23.73
CA LYS A 124 8.68 7.96 25.05
C LYS A 124 8.80 8.90 26.25
N GLU A 125 9.53 9.99 26.09
CA GLU A 125 9.76 10.94 27.18
C GLU A 125 8.60 11.89 27.44
N VAL A 126 7.61 11.97 26.54
CA VAL A 126 6.47 12.90 26.64
C VAL A 126 5.61 12.66 27.89
N GLY A 127 5.41 11.41 28.27
CA GLY A 127 4.66 11.04 29.48
C GLY A 127 3.13 11.04 29.33
N VAL A 128 2.59 11.31 28.13
CA VAL A 128 1.16 11.21 27.81
C VAL A 128 0.87 9.85 27.22
N LYS A 129 -0.30 9.28 27.54
CA LYS A 129 -0.80 8.00 26.97
C LYS A 129 -2.19 8.13 26.35
N ASN A 130 -2.89 9.20 26.65
CA ASN A 130 -4.23 9.46 26.14
C ASN A 130 -4.44 10.96 25.96
N LEU A 131 -5.09 11.33 24.86
CA LEU A 131 -5.60 12.68 24.62
C LEU A 131 -7.09 12.61 24.35
N THR A 132 -7.82 13.67 24.73
CA THR A 132 -9.13 13.83 24.13
C THR A 132 -8.99 14.20 22.65
N LYS A 133 -10.03 13.97 21.88
CA LYS A 133 -10.06 14.35 20.46
C LYS A 133 -9.73 15.84 20.28
N GLN A 134 -10.29 16.70 21.12
CA GLN A 134 -10.02 18.14 21.07
C GLN A 134 -8.56 18.46 21.39
N GLN A 135 -7.97 17.82 22.42
CA GLN A 135 -6.54 18.00 22.73
C GLN A 135 -5.65 17.57 21.58
N LEU A 136 -5.96 16.45 20.90
CA LEU A 136 -5.24 16.00 19.72
C LEU A 136 -5.26 17.07 18.62
N ILE A 137 -6.45 17.63 18.33
CA ILE A 137 -6.60 18.71 17.35
C ILE A 137 -5.80 19.94 17.78
N ASP A 138 -5.86 20.35 19.04
CA ASP A 138 -5.19 21.53 19.55
C ASP A 138 -3.65 21.39 19.54
N VAL A 139 -3.14 20.18 19.78
CA VAL A 139 -1.72 19.84 19.64
C VAL A 139 -1.30 19.97 18.17
N PHE A 140 -1.98 19.30 17.25
CA PHE A 140 -1.58 19.33 15.85
C PHE A 140 -1.79 20.67 15.17
N THR A 141 -2.76 21.48 15.62
CA THR A 141 -2.98 22.85 15.10
C THR A 141 -2.08 23.91 15.76
N GLY A 142 -1.24 23.51 16.74
CA GLY A 142 -0.31 24.41 17.42
C GLY A 142 -0.95 25.36 18.43
N LYS A 143 -2.18 25.12 18.84
CA LYS A 143 -2.84 25.84 19.97
C LYS A 143 -2.24 25.44 21.29
N VAL A 144 -1.96 24.14 21.48
CA VAL A 144 -1.19 23.59 22.60
C VAL A 144 0.25 23.43 22.13
N LYS A 145 1.19 24.00 22.88
CA LYS A 145 2.62 24.04 22.51
C LYS A 145 3.53 23.33 23.50
N ASN A 146 3.01 22.95 24.65
CA ASN A 146 3.77 22.28 25.68
C ASN A 146 2.97 21.08 26.22
N TRP A 147 3.62 19.96 26.37
CA TRP A 147 2.99 18.72 26.82
C TRP A 147 2.35 18.82 28.20
N LYS A 148 2.87 19.70 29.10
CA LYS A 148 2.25 19.92 30.42
C LYS A 148 0.82 20.43 30.37
N GLU A 149 0.42 21.10 29.28
CA GLU A 149 -0.93 21.60 29.08
C GLU A 149 -1.96 20.49 28.88
N VAL A 150 -1.49 19.30 28.52
CA VAL A 150 -2.31 18.11 28.28
C VAL A 150 -1.90 16.92 29.18
N GLY A 151 -1.22 17.21 30.30
CA GLY A 151 -0.91 16.22 31.34
C GLY A 151 0.41 15.47 31.13
N GLY A 152 1.25 15.93 30.23
CA GLY A 152 2.59 15.42 30.01
C GLY A 152 3.67 16.18 30.80
N LYS A 153 4.92 15.94 30.45
CA LYS A 153 6.07 16.66 31.04
C LYS A 153 6.11 18.11 30.58
N ASP A 154 6.81 18.96 31.32
CA ASP A 154 7.13 20.33 30.87
C ASP A 154 8.13 20.29 29.73
N GLN A 155 7.62 20.15 28.51
CA GLN A 155 8.41 19.93 27.31
C GLN A 155 7.65 20.48 26.09
N GLU A 156 8.37 21.16 25.20
CA GLU A 156 7.81 21.70 23.97
C GLU A 156 7.33 20.57 23.05
N ILE A 157 6.20 20.79 22.37
CA ILE A 157 5.66 19.85 21.39
C ILE A 157 6.34 20.08 20.03
N VAL A 158 6.90 19.01 19.49
CA VAL A 158 7.52 18.99 18.16
C VAL A 158 6.63 18.18 17.22
N VAL A 159 5.83 18.84 16.41
CA VAL A 159 4.97 18.16 15.42
C VAL A 159 5.84 17.73 14.23
N ILE A 160 5.80 16.44 13.91
CA ILE A 160 6.38 15.87 12.68
C ILE A 160 5.23 15.44 11.80
N ASN A 161 5.14 16.01 10.60
CA ASN A 161 4.06 15.71 9.67
C ASN A 161 4.53 14.77 8.57
N ARG A 162 3.60 14.27 7.78
CA ARG A 162 3.86 13.56 6.54
C ARG A 162 3.78 14.55 5.38
N ALA A 163 4.52 14.27 4.31
CA ALA A 163 4.49 15.06 3.10
C ALA A 163 3.09 15.10 2.47
N ASN A 164 2.83 16.17 1.74
CA ASN A 164 1.59 16.28 0.95
C ASN A 164 1.52 15.12 -0.07
N GLY A 165 0.39 14.43 -0.14
CA GLY A 165 0.23 13.22 -0.96
C GLY A 165 0.41 11.91 -0.16
N SER A 166 0.75 11.96 1.12
CA SER A 166 0.67 10.80 2.02
C SER A 166 -0.80 10.45 2.29
N GLY A 167 -1.21 9.22 1.98
CA GLY A 167 -2.55 8.74 2.31
C GLY A 167 -2.76 8.61 3.81
N THR A 168 -1.73 8.20 4.56
CA THR A 168 -1.75 8.20 6.03
C THR A 168 -2.05 9.59 6.60
N ARG A 169 -1.45 10.65 6.00
CA ARG A 169 -1.77 12.04 6.38
C ARG A 169 -3.23 12.37 6.08
N ALA A 170 -3.69 12.08 4.87
CA ALA A 170 -5.07 12.36 4.47
C ALA A 170 -6.08 11.68 5.41
N THR A 171 -5.85 10.40 5.71
CA THR A 171 -6.69 9.62 6.64
C THR A 171 -6.65 10.20 8.06
N PHE A 172 -5.46 10.54 8.56
CA PHE A 172 -5.30 11.10 9.90
C PHE A 172 -5.92 12.50 10.02
N GLU A 173 -5.71 13.40 9.05
CA GLU A 173 -6.34 14.72 9.02
C GLU A 173 -7.87 14.61 8.99
N LYS A 174 -8.40 13.71 8.15
CA LYS A 174 -9.86 13.52 7.99
C LYS A 174 -10.51 12.94 9.25
N TRP A 175 -9.96 11.85 9.79
CA TRP A 175 -10.60 11.09 10.87
C TRP A 175 -10.01 11.35 12.26
N GLY A 176 -8.74 11.73 12.31
CA GLY A 176 -8.03 12.09 13.54
C GLY A 176 -8.21 13.54 13.94
N LEU A 177 -8.24 14.45 13.00
CA LEU A 177 -8.30 15.88 13.24
C LEU A 177 -9.61 16.55 12.78
N ASP A 178 -10.63 15.75 12.40
CA ASP A 178 -11.91 16.24 11.86
C ASP A 178 -11.73 17.25 10.72
N GLY A 179 -10.71 17.03 9.87
CA GLY A 179 -10.37 17.87 8.73
C GLY A 179 -9.56 19.12 9.09
N ALA A 180 -9.23 19.36 10.36
CA ALA A 180 -8.34 20.46 10.74
C ALA A 180 -6.94 20.24 10.15
N LYS A 181 -6.31 21.34 9.73
CA LYS A 181 -4.97 21.29 9.15
C LYS A 181 -3.90 21.44 10.21
N PRO A 182 -2.89 20.55 10.24
CA PRO A 182 -1.77 20.68 11.13
C PRO A 182 -1.01 21.98 10.93
N VAL A 183 -0.37 22.46 12.00
CA VAL A 183 0.57 23.57 11.93
C VAL A 183 1.71 23.24 10.96
N GLN A 184 2.27 24.27 10.31
CA GLN A 184 3.45 24.08 9.48
C GLN A 184 4.60 23.52 10.32
N SER A 185 5.15 22.41 9.90
CA SER A 185 6.16 21.66 10.63
C SER A 185 7.08 20.89 9.67
N GLN A 186 8.06 20.17 10.20
CA GLN A 186 8.88 19.26 9.40
C GLN A 186 7.99 18.20 8.76
N GLU A 187 8.14 17.98 7.46
CA GLU A 187 7.43 16.96 6.69
C GLU A 187 8.36 15.82 6.26
N GLN A 188 7.83 14.60 6.22
CA GLN A 188 8.56 13.38 5.86
C GLN A 188 7.75 12.53 4.87
N ASP A 189 8.46 11.94 3.90
CA ASP A 189 7.85 11.15 2.84
C ASP A 189 7.44 9.73 3.26
N SER A 190 8.14 9.13 4.24
CA SER A 190 7.92 7.74 4.60
C SER A 190 7.56 7.51 6.06
N SER A 191 6.72 6.50 6.31
CA SER A 191 6.34 6.06 7.65
C SER A 191 7.53 5.61 8.49
N GLY A 192 8.46 4.88 7.88
CA GLY A 192 9.67 4.43 8.57
C GLY A 192 10.60 5.57 9.02
N THR A 193 10.72 6.64 8.22
CA THR A 193 11.46 7.85 8.59
C THR A 193 10.79 8.58 9.73
N VAL A 194 9.46 8.77 9.65
CA VAL A 194 8.68 9.39 10.74
C VAL A 194 8.87 8.66 12.06
N ARG A 195 8.75 7.32 12.08
CA ARG A 195 8.94 6.53 13.29
C ARG A 195 10.30 6.82 13.94
N LYS A 196 11.38 6.79 13.15
CA LYS A 196 12.75 7.06 13.65
C LYS A 196 12.90 8.48 14.19
N ILE A 197 12.32 9.47 13.53
CA ILE A 197 12.39 10.87 13.99
C ILE A 197 11.63 11.03 15.33
N VAL A 198 10.42 10.47 15.44
CA VAL A 198 9.65 10.52 16.71
C VAL A 198 10.40 9.81 17.84
N GLU A 199 10.98 8.65 17.57
CA GLU A 199 11.82 7.92 18.53
C GLU A 199 12.99 8.79 19.05
N GLN A 200 13.67 9.53 18.17
CA GLN A 200 14.91 10.23 18.46
C GLN A 200 14.71 11.69 18.90
N THR A 201 13.51 12.24 18.77
CA THR A 201 13.25 13.65 19.05
C THR A 201 12.42 13.80 20.31
N PRO A 202 13.01 14.28 21.43
CA PRO A 202 12.27 14.59 22.64
C PRO A 202 11.10 15.55 22.36
N GLY A 203 9.92 15.25 22.89
CA GLY A 203 8.70 16.05 22.69
C GLY A 203 7.99 15.84 21.34
N ALA A 204 8.50 14.96 20.46
CA ALA A 204 7.91 14.74 19.16
C ALA A 204 6.56 14.02 19.21
N ILE A 205 5.66 14.42 18.31
CA ILE A 205 4.41 13.75 17.97
C ILE A 205 4.28 13.64 16.45
N SER A 206 3.76 12.51 16.00
CA SER A 206 3.34 12.27 14.64
C SER A 206 2.20 11.24 14.63
N TYR A 207 1.97 10.61 13.49
CA TYR A 207 1.00 9.53 13.32
C TYR A 207 1.57 8.45 12.39
N LEU A 208 1.23 7.20 12.67
CA LEU A 208 1.68 6.02 11.93
C LEU A 208 0.52 5.05 11.69
N ALA A 209 0.66 4.21 10.67
CA ALA A 209 -0.11 2.99 10.55
C ALA A 209 0.30 1.98 11.65
N PHE A 210 -0.60 1.13 12.08
CA PHE A 210 -0.33 0.13 13.13
C PHE A 210 0.85 -0.78 12.77
N SER A 211 1.04 -1.09 11.51
CA SER A 211 2.20 -1.85 10.99
C SER A 211 3.56 -1.21 11.26
N TYR A 212 3.59 0.06 11.66
CA TYR A 212 4.82 0.78 12.05
C TYR A 212 4.89 1.10 13.54
N MET A 213 3.86 0.77 14.32
CA MET A 213 3.84 0.99 15.76
C MET A 213 4.58 -0.16 16.46
N ASP A 214 5.63 0.17 17.16
CA ASP A 214 6.41 -0.75 17.96
C ASP A 214 6.83 -0.08 19.28
N ASP A 215 7.64 -0.79 20.07
CA ASP A 215 8.13 -0.29 21.34
C ASP A 215 9.08 0.90 21.23
N SER A 216 9.43 1.40 20.04
CA SER A 216 10.30 2.58 19.89
C SER A 216 9.58 3.89 20.19
N THR A 217 8.26 3.92 20.04
CA THR A 217 7.38 5.07 20.29
C THR A 217 6.22 4.70 21.23
N VAL A 218 5.43 5.66 21.64
CA VAL A 218 4.19 5.43 22.42
C VAL A 218 2.99 5.79 21.57
N ALA A 219 2.14 4.83 21.27
CA ALA A 219 0.85 5.05 20.64
C ALA A 219 -0.13 5.65 21.67
N LEU A 220 -0.86 6.70 21.28
CA LEU A 220 -1.82 7.37 22.17
C LEU A 220 -3.24 6.84 21.95
N SER A 221 -3.96 6.64 23.06
CA SER A 221 -5.41 6.52 23.06
C SER A 221 -6.06 7.87 22.74
N ILE A 222 -7.26 7.84 22.18
CA ILE A 222 -8.10 9.03 21.95
C ILE A 222 -9.44 8.83 22.65
N ASP A 223 -9.81 9.75 23.54
CA ASP A 223 -11.02 9.65 24.36
C ASP A 223 -11.13 8.31 25.13
N GLY A 224 -9.99 7.74 25.52
CA GLY A 224 -9.89 6.47 26.23
C GLY A 224 -9.95 5.23 25.33
N VAL A 225 -10.15 5.37 24.03
CA VAL A 225 -10.10 4.25 23.07
C VAL A 225 -8.65 4.04 22.63
N GLU A 226 -8.15 2.83 22.76
CA GLU A 226 -6.79 2.46 22.34
C GLU A 226 -6.71 2.17 20.85
N PRO A 227 -5.59 2.49 20.18
CA PRO A 227 -5.35 2.14 18.79
C PRO A 227 -5.05 0.63 18.65
N LYS A 228 -6.10 -0.16 18.62
CA LYS A 228 -6.06 -1.62 18.52
C LYS A 228 -6.94 -2.14 17.39
N GLU A 229 -6.61 -3.30 16.87
CA GLU A 229 -7.34 -3.93 15.77
C GLU A 229 -8.82 -4.16 16.09
N GLU A 230 -9.14 -4.61 17.31
CA GLU A 230 -10.52 -4.83 17.76
C GLU A 230 -11.38 -3.56 17.65
N HIS A 231 -10.81 -2.41 18.00
CA HIS A 231 -11.49 -1.11 17.94
C HIS A 231 -11.59 -0.56 16.49
N VAL A 232 -10.75 -1.03 15.58
CA VAL A 232 -10.89 -0.76 14.16
C VAL A 232 -12.02 -1.61 13.57
N LYS A 233 -12.10 -2.89 13.94
CA LYS A 233 -13.12 -3.83 13.44
C LYS A 233 -14.55 -3.36 13.71
N ASP A 234 -14.81 -2.87 14.93
CA ASP A 234 -16.12 -2.36 15.34
C ASP A 234 -16.30 -0.86 15.07
N ASN A 235 -15.27 -0.21 14.48
CA ASN A 235 -15.25 1.21 14.20
C ASN A 235 -15.37 2.11 15.44
N SER A 236 -15.05 1.64 16.66
CA SER A 236 -14.87 2.52 17.83
C SER A 236 -13.60 3.36 17.68
N TRP A 237 -12.53 2.83 17.09
CA TRP A 237 -11.40 3.60 16.57
C TRP A 237 -11.69 4.07 15.15
N LYS A 238 -11.77 5.38 14.94
CA LYS A 238 -12.23 5.97 13.66
C LYS A 238 -11.13 6.15 12.62
N ILE A 239 -9.86 6.14 13.02
CA ILE A 239 -8.73 6.47 12.16
C ILE A 239 -8.22 5.19 11.51
N TRP A 240 -8.84 4.80 10.40
CA TRP A 240 -8.46 3.65 9.61
C TRP A 240 -8.80 3.86 8.13
N SER A 241 -8.19 3.09 7.27
CA SER A 241 -8.49 3.06 5.84
C SER A 241 -8.38 1.65 5.28
N TYR A 242 -8.95 1.45 4.09
CA TYR A 242 -8.57 0.32 3.25
C TYR A 242 -7.17 0.53 2.69
N GLU A 243 -6.49 -0.56 2.45
CA GLU A 243 -5.27 -0.60 1.65
C GLU A 243 -5.64 -1.07 0.25
N HIS A 244 -5.40 -0.22 -0.72
CA HIS A 244 -5.80 -0.38 -2.10
C HIS A 244 -4.58 -0.64 -2.99
N MET A 245 -4.72 -1.54 -3.94
CA MET A 245 -3.80 -1.76 -5.04
C MET A 245 -4.54 -1.45 -6.34
N TYR A 246 -4.31 -0.28 -6.93
CA TYR A 246 -5.00 0.15 -8.15
C TYR A 246 -4.28 -0.31 -9.40
N THR A 247 -5.06 -0.70 -10.43
CA THR A 247 -4.58 -0.93 -11.78
C THR A 247 -5.25 0.04 -12.76
N LYS A 248 -4.57 0.37 -13.86
CA LYS A 248 -5.16 1.16 -14.95
C LYS A 248 -6.02 0.24 -15.83
N GLY A 249 -7.34 0.30 -15.64
CA GLY A 249 -8.27 -0.66 -16.23
C GLY A 249 -8.08 -2.06 -15.66
N GLU A 250 -8.76 -3.04 -16.26
CA GLU A 250 -8.67 -4.44 -15.85
C GLU A 250 -7.24 -4.96 -15.95
N PRO A 251 -6.72 -5.62 -14.90
CA PRO A 251 -5.37 -6.18 -14.92
C PRO A 251 -5.29 -7.32 -15.94
N ASN A 252 -4.14 -7.43 -16.61
CA ASN A 252 -3.87 -8.62 -17.40
C ASN A 252 -3.77 -9.86 -16.49
N LYS A 253 -3.75 -11.06 -17.10
CA LYS A 253 -3.76 -12.33 -16.38
C LYS A 253 -2.61 -12.45 -15.38
N GLU A 254 -1.43 -11.99 -15.76
CA GLU A 254 -0.21 -12.10 -14.95
C GLU A 254 -0.28 -11.19 -13.71
N VAL A 255 -0.72 -9.96 -13.88
CA VAL A 255 -0.92 -9.02 -12.76
C VAL A 255 -2.02 -9.51 -11.83
N LYS A 256 -3.10 -10.06 -12.40
CA LYS A 256 -4.21 -10.62 -11.63
C LYS A 256 -3.76 -11.76 -10.71
N VAL A 257 -2.83 -12.60 -11.13
CA VAL A 257 -2.28 -13.69 -10.27
C VAL A 257 -1.68 -13.13 -8.98
N PHE A 258 -0.92 -12.03 -9.05
CA PHE A 258 -0.35 -11.40 -7.86
C PHE A 258 -1.43 -10.71 -7.00
N LEU A 259 -2.38 -10.03 -7.61
CA LEU A 259 -3.48 -9.38 -6.88
C LEU A 259 -4.39 -10.42 -6.19
N ASP A 260 -4.70 -11.53 -6.87
CA ASP A 260 -5.46 -12.63 -6.28
C ASP A 260 -4.68 -13.28 -5.11
N TYR A 261 -3.34 -13.40 -5.23
CA TYR A 261 -2.49 -13.90 -4.15
C TYR A 261 -2.60 -13.04 -2.89
N MET A 262 -2.63 -11.70 -3.02
CA MET A 262 -2.74 -10.79 -1.88
C MET A 262 -3.98 -11.02 -1.01
N VAL A 263 -5.03 -11.60 -1.59
CA VAL A 263 -6.30 -11.85 -0.89
C VAL A 263 -6.56 -13.32 -0.60
N THR A 264 -5.56 -14.19 -0.80
CA THR A 264 -5.66 -15.60 -0.39
C THR A 264 -5.76 -15.75 1.13
N ASP A 265 -6.38 -16.82 1.57
CA ASP A 265 -6.47 -17.17 3.00
C ASP A 265 -5.09 -17.21 3.67
N ASP A 266 -4.08 -17.69 2.97
CA ASP A 266 -2.73 -17.79 3.49
C ASP A 266 -2.16 -16.39 3.81
N VAL A 267 -2.20 -15.46 2.87
CA VAL A 267 -1.75 -14.07 3.10
C VAL A 267 -2.60 -13.37 4.16
N GLN A 268 -3.93 -13.52 4.09
CA GLN A 268 -4.86 -12.82 4.99
C GLN A 268 -4.81 -13.31 6.43
N LYS A 269 -4.57 -14.60 6.65
CA LYS A 269 -4.54 -15.19 8.00
C LYS A 269 -3.15 -15.18 8.64
N THR A 270 -2.10 -14.92 7.88
CA THR A 270 -0.71 -14.87 8.34
C THR A 270 -0.11 -13.48 8.16
N ILE A 271 0.38 -13.12 6.97
CA ILE A 271 1.15 -11.90 6.72
C ILE A 271 0.38 -10.63 7.11
N VAL A 272 -0.90 -10.54 6.73
CA VAL A 272 -1.77 -9.39 7.07
C VAL A 272 -1.81 -9.22 8.59
N LYS A 273 -2.07 -10.31 9.31
CA LYS A 273 -2.23 -10.31 10.76
C LYS A 273 -0.92 -10.06 11.51
N ASP A 274 0.15 -10.76 11.09
CA ASP A 274 1.46 -10.67 11.75
C ASP A 274 2.09 -9.27 11.61
N LEU A 275 1.69 -8.52 10.59
CA LEU A 275 2.17 -7.15 10.35
C LEU A 275 1.23 -6.05 10.89
N GLY A 276 0.18 -6.41 11.65
CA GLY A 276 -0.73 -5.43 12.26
C GLY A 276 -1.72 -4.78 11.27
N TYR A 277 -2.04 -5.49 10.18
CA TYR A 277 -3.18 -5.17 9.33
C TYR A 277 -4.38 -6.06 9.69
N LEU A 278 -5.54 -5.71 9.15
CA LEU A 278 -6.76 -6.49 9.33
C LEU A 278 -7.23 -7.02 7.98
N ALA A 279 -7.73 -8.25 7.97
CA ALA A 279 -8.45 -8.75 6.81
C ALA A 279 -9.75 -7.96 6.62
N ILE A 280 -10.11 -7.67 5.37
CA ILE A 280 -11.35 -6.93 5.06
C ILE A 280 -12.59 -7.69 5.56
N THR A 281 -12.50 -9.02 5.59
CA THR A 281 -13.57 -9.90 6.09
C THR A 281 -13.76 -9.82 7.61
N ASP A 282 -12.77 -9.36 8.35
CA ASP A 282 -12.84 -9.22 9.81
C ASP A 282 -13.56 -7.92 10.24
N MET A 283 -13.76 -6.98 9.31
CA MET A 283 -14.45 -5.74 9.59
C MET A 283 -15.95 -5.95 9.79
N GLN A 284 -16.49 -5.37 10.85
CA GLN A 284 -17.93 -5.36 11.16
C GLN A 284 -18.66 -4.22 10.44
N VAL A 285 -17.90 -3.31 9.85
CA VAL A 285 -18.42 -2.16 9.11
C VAL A 285 -17.75 -2.03 7.75
N GLU A 286 -18.41 -1.31 6.85
CA GLU A 286 -17.83 -0.80 5.62
C GLU A 286 -17.84 0.73 5.62
N ARG A 287 -16.86 1.34 4.95
CA ARG A 287 -16.80 2.77 4.73
C ARG A 287 -16.69 3.04 3.24
N ASP A 288 -17.61 3.83 2.72
CA ASP A 288 -17.56 4.23 1.31
C ASP A 288 -16.62 5.43 1.07
N VAL A 289 -16.42 5.80 -0.18
CA VAL A 289 -15.58 6.94 -0.60
C VAL A 289 -16.04 8.27 0.02
N ASN A 290 -17.34 8.43 0.31
CA ASN A 290 -17.88 9.62 0.95
C ASN A 290 -17.71 9.60 2.47
N GLY A 291 -17.16 8.52 3.02
CA GLY A 291 -16.95 8.33 4.45
C GLY A 291 -18.19 7.82 5.20
N LYS A 292 -19.25 7.43 4.48
CA LYS A 292 -20.41 6.81 5.09
C LYS A 292 -20.06 5.41 5.59
N VAL A 293 -20.34 5.17 6.86
CA VAL A 293 -20.14 3.88 7.51
C VAL A 293 -21.46 3.12 7.53
N THR A 294 -21.43 1.85 7.16
CA THR A 294 -22.56 0.91 7.22
C THR A 294 -22.13 -0.37 7.92
N GLU A 295 -23.00 -0.96 8.74
CA GLU A 295 -22.78 -2.28 9.34
C GLU A 295 -22.85 -3.38 8.26
N LYS A 296 -22.04 -4.43 8.44
CA LYS A 296 -22.05 -5.63 7.59
C LYS A 296 -23.06 -6.65 8.06
#